data_b8038a2b2666247eb7ebb31a0d51e637
#
_entry.id   b8038a2b2666247eb7ebb31a0d51e637
#
_cell.length_a   1.000
_cell.length_b   1.000
_cell.length_c   1.000
_cell.angle_alpha   90.00
_cell.angle_beta   90.00
_cell.angle_gamma   90.00
#
_symmetry.space_group_name_H-M   'P 1'
#
loop_
_entity.id
_entity.type
_entity.pdbx_description
1 polymer ?
#
loop_
_entity_poly.entity_id
_entity_poly.type
_entity_poly.pdbx_seq_one_letter_code
_entity_poly.pdbx_strand_id
1 'polypeptide(L)' 'MKYVLLLHVCSFLNFASPVCETTHIVPLEFDTYQECILQGYKSSHNTLKEIYGDRIEEEKLAIKFECKEIKTVGA' A
#
# COMPACT_ATOMS: atom_id res chain seq x y z
N MET A 1 11.00 -3.44 -17.55
CA MET A 1 10.20 -4.02 -16.45
C MET A 1 9.39 -2.94 -15.79
N LYS A 2 8.18 -3.27 -15.41
CA LYS A 2 7.30 -2.34 -14.74
C LYS A 2 6.99 -2.83 -13.33
N TYR A 3 6.68 -1.90 -12.45
CA TYR A 3 6.29 -2.21 -11.08
C TYR A 3 4.90 -1.68 -10.79
N VAL A 4 4.12 -2.43 -10.04
CA VAL A 4 2.83 -1.99 -9.55
C VAL A 4 2.90 -1.85 -8.03
N LEU A 5 2.14 -0.89 -7.51
CA LEU A 5 2.10 -0.61 -6.09
C LEU A 5 0.82 -1.17 -5.48
N LEU A 6 0.98 -1.98 -4.45
CA LEU A 6 -0.13 -2.55 -3.69
C LEU A 6 -0.08 -2.02 -2.27
N LEU A 7 -1.20 -1.48 -1.80
CA LEU A 7 -1.32 -0.95 -0.44
C LEU A 7 -2.24 -1.87 0.36
N HIS A 8 -1.76 -2.34 1.50
CA HIS A 8 -2.54 -3.21 2.39
C HIS A 8 -2.84 -2.48 3.69
N VAL A 9 -4.13 -2.27 3.97
CA VAL A 9 -4.55 -1.59 5.20
C VAL A 9 -4.71 -2.64 6.29
N CYS A 10 -3.96 -2.49 7.37
CA CYS A 10 -3.94 -3.45 8.45
C CYS A 10 -4.32 -2.81 9.78
N SER A 11 -5.06 -3.55 10.60
CA SER A 11 -5.39 -3.15 11.96
C SER A 11 -4.44 -3.84 12.93
N PHE A 12 -3.83 -3.08 13.82
CA PHE A 12 -2.88 -3.58 14.82
C PHE A 12 -3.44 -3.50 16.23
N LEU A 13 -4.75 -3.59 16.39
CA LEU A 13 -5.37 -3.65 17.71
C LEU A 13 -4.86 -4.84 18.53
N ASN A 14 -4.57 -5.93 17.85
CA ASN A 14 -3.98 -7.09 18.46
C ASN A 14 -2.61 -7.33 17.82
N PHE A 15 -1.53 -7.01 18.55
CA PHE A 15 -0.18 -7.17 18.04
C PHE A 15 0.18 -8.60 17.68
N ALA A 16 -0.42 -9.57 18.38
CA ALA A 16 -0.13 -10.97 18.12
C ALA A 16 -0.75 -11.44 16.79
N SER A 17 -1.80 -10.77 16.34
CA SER A 17 -2.52 -11.18 15.15
C SER A 17 -3.07 -9.96 14.39
N PRO A 18 -2.22 -9.21 13.71
CA PRO A 18 -2.68 -8.07 12.91
C PRO A 18 -3.59 -8.56 11.79
N VAL A 19 -4.65 -7.80 11.54
CA VAL A 19 -5.62 -8.13 10.50
C VAL A 19 -5.51 -7.15 9.35
N CYS A 20 -5.22 -7.64 8.16
CA CYS A 20 -5.15 -6.84 6.94
C CYS A 20 -6.35 -7.18 6.07
N GLU A 21 -7.32 -6.28 6.03
CA GLU A 21 -8.59 -6.56 5.37
C GLU A 21 -8.72 -6.02 3.95
N THR A 22 -8.03 -4.94 3.64
CA THR A 22 -8.23 -4.25 2.38
C THR A 22 -6.92 -4.08 1.63
N THR A 23 -6.96 -4.40 0.35
CA THR A 23 -5.84 -4.16 -0.56
C THR A 23 -6.27 -3.16 -1.62
N HIS A 24 -5.49 -2.09 -1.75
CA HIS A 24 -5.72 -1.09 -2.79
C HIS A 24 -4.63 -1.22 -3.83
N ILE A 25 -5.02 -1.35 -5.08
CA ILE A 25 -4.08 -1.39 -6.19
C ILE A 25 -4.01 0.02 -6.77
N VAL A 26 -2.83 0.61 -6.74
CA VAL A 26 -2.62 1.94 -7.33
C VAL A 26 -2.59 1.76 -8.84
N PRO A 27 -3.47 2.45 -9.59
CA PRO A 27 -3.58 2.26 -11.03
C PRO A 27 -2.49 2.99 -11.82
N LEU A 28 -1.26 2.82 -11.39
CA LEU A 28 -0.09 3.41 -12.03
C LEU A 28 1.00 2.36 -12.11
N GLU A 29 1.76 2.42 -13.19
CA GLU A 29 2.94 1.58 -13.36
C GLU A 29 4.18 2.44 -13.21
N PHE A 30 5.20 1.89 -12.58
CA PHE A 30 6.45 2.61 -12.35
C PHE A 30 7.57 1.93 -13.11
N ASP A 31 8.45 2.73 -13.69
CA ASP A 31 9.56 2.21 -14.48
C ASP A 31 10.70 1.69 -13.60
N THR A 32 10.82 2.20 -12.39
CA THR A 32 11.86 1.77 -11.47
C THR A 32 11.29 1.39 -10.12
N TYR A 33 12.01 0.52 -9.43
CA TYR A 33 11.65 0.12 -8.07
C TYR A 33 11.67 1.32 -7.12
N GLN A 34 12.66 2.19 -7.29
CA GLN A 34 12.79 3.40 -6.48
C GLN A 34 11.57 4.29 -6.57
N GLU A 35 11.08 4.54 -7.79
CA GLU A 35 9.88 5.35 -7.99
C GLU A 35 8.67 4.73 -7.31
N CYS A 36 8.53 3.40 -7.42
CA CYS A 36 7.44 2.69 -6.80
C CYS A 36 7.48 2.79 -5.27
N ILE A 37 8.65 2.62 -4.67
CA ILE A 37 8.82 2.71 -3.22
C ILE A 37 8.52 4.12 -2.71
N LEU A 38 9.04 5.13 -3.37
CA LEU A 38 8.79 6.51 -2.95
C LEU A 38 7.31 6.87 -3.05
N GLN A 39 6.66 6.43 -4.12
CA GLN A 39 5.22 6.62 -4.27
C GLN A 39 4.45 5.82 -3.22
N GLY A 40 4.97 4.67 -2.81
CA GLY A 40 4.36 3.85 -1.76
C GLY A 40 4.22 4.60 -0.46
N TYR A 41 5.25 5.29 -0.02
CA TYR A 41 5.19 6.09 1.20
C TYR A 41 4.21 7.25 1.07
N LYS A 42 4.24 7.93 -0.05
CA LYS A 42 3.35 9.06 -0.30
C LYS A 42 1.90 8.63 -0.37
N SER A 43 1.61 7.58 -1.14
CA SER A 43 0.25 7.06 -1.29
C SER A 43 -0.29 6.48 0.01
N SER A 44 0.55 5.81 0.79
CA SER A 44 0.16 5.27 2.09
C SER A 44 -0.26 6.38 3.04
N HIS A 45 0.53 7.44 3.11
CA HIS A 45 0.22 8.60 3.95
C HIS A 45 -1.11 9.23 3.54
N ASN A 46 -1.29 9.50 2.26
CA ASN A 46 -2.49 10.15 1.75
C ASN A 46 -3.73 9.27 1.94
N THR A 47 -3.62 7.98 1.69
CA THR A 47 -4.73 7.04 1.84
C THR A 47 -5.18 6.97 3.30
N LEU A 48 -4.24 6.84 4.23
CA LEU A 48 -4.58 6.82 5.65
C LEU A 48 -5.26 8.11 6.07
N LYS A 49 -4.70 9.24 5.68
CA LYS A 49 -5.21 10.53 6.08
C LYS A 49 -6.59 10.84 5.51
N GLU A 50 -6.80 10.58 4.22
CA GLU A 50 -8.02 10.98 3.53
C GLU A 50 -9.16 9.98 3.66
N ILE A 51 -8.85 8.68 3.64
CA ILE A 51 -9.88 7.65 3.66
C ILE A 51 -10.16 7.14 5.08
N TYR A 52 -9.10 6.96 5.86
CA TYR A 52 -9.21 6.32 7.17
C TYR A 52 -8.91 7.25 8.35
N GLY A 53 -8.81 8.55 8.11
CA GLY A 53 -8.36 9.51 9.13
C GLY A 53 -8.97 9.35 10.52
N ASP A 54 -10.29 9.23 10.60
CA ASP A 54 -11.00 9.12 11.87
C ASP A 54 -10.83 7.73 12.51
N ARG A 55 -10.46 6.74 11.73
CA ARG A 55 -10.38 5.36 12.19
C ARG A 55 -8.97 4.93 12.57
N ILE A 56 -7.97 5.73 12.22
CA ILE A 56 -6.56 5.37 12.47
C ILE A 56 -6.32 5.08 13.95
N GLU A 57 -6.75 5.99 14.80
CA GLU A 57 -6.53 5.85 16.24
C GLU A 57 -7.38 4.75 16.84
N GLU A 58 -8.65 4.67 16.46
CA GLU A 58 -9.58 3.69 17.00
C GLU A 58 -9.21 2.25 16.66
N GLU A 59 -8.81 2.02 15.42
CA GLU A 59 -8.51 0.68 14.93
C GLU A 59 -7.02 0.39 14.81
N LYS A 60 -6.18 1.36 15.20
CA LYS A 60 -4.73 1.25 15.08
C LYS A 60 -4.32 0.82 13.69
N LEU A 61 -4.78 1.59 12.70
CA LEU A 61 -4.52 1.28 11.30
C LEU A 61 -3.14 1.70 10.86
N ALA A 62 -2.56 0.89 10.00
CA ALA A 62 -1.32 1.22 9.32
C ALA A 62 -1.38 0.62 7.92
N ILE A 63 -0.56 1.14 7.04
CA ILE A 63 -0.49 0.60 5.68
C ILE A 63 0.86 -0.06 5.46
N LYS A 64 0.79 -1.30 5.01
CA LYS A 64 1.93 -2.03 4.51
C LYS A 64 1.81 -1.97 2.98
N PHE A 65 2.90 -1.68 2.30
CA PHE A 65 2.84 -1.66 0.85
C PHE A 65 3.96 -2.51 0.25
N GLU A 66 3.74 -2.91 -0.98
CA GLU A 66 4.75 -3.65 -1.72
C GLU A 66 4.77 -3.20 -3.18
N CYS A 67 5.94 -3.29 -3.78
CA CYS A 67 6.12 -3.02 -5.20
C CYS A 67 6.36 -4.35 -5.89
N LYS A 68 5.39 -4.75 -6.70
CA LYS A 68 5.44 -6.02 -7.39
C LYS A 68 5.88 -5.83 -8.83
N GLU A 69 6.87 -6.59 -9.23
CA GLU A 69 7.35 -6.54 -10.59
C GLU A 69 6.39 -7.23 -11.54
N ILE A 70 6.08 -6.55 -12.64
CA ILE A 70 5.26 -7.12 -13.69
C ILE A 70 6.16 -7.45 -14.86
N LYS A 71 6.13 -8.68 -15.30
CA LYS A 71 6.81 -9.03 -16.53
C LYS A 71 5.87 -8.69 -17.68
N THR A 72 6.30 -7.77 -18.52
CA THR A 72 5.60 -7.55 -19.77
C THR A 72 5.81 -8.77 -20.64
N VAL A 73 4.75 -9.49 -20.82
CA VAL A 73 4.77 -10.59 -21.78
C VAL A 73 4.66 -9.94 -23.15
N GLY A 74 5.70 -9.86 -23.83
CA GLY A 74 5.47 -9.40 -25.05
C GLY A 74 6.40 -9.42 -25.86
N ALA A 75 6.45 -9.77 -26.39
CA ALA A 75 7.24 -9.71 -27.42
C ALA A 75 7.65 -9.52 -28.21
#